data_023140fa24a1cec70e2d362d8d07dda3
#
_entry.id   023140fa24a1cec70e2d362d8d07dda3
#
_cell.length_a   1.000
_cell.length_b   1.000
_cell.length_c   1.000
_cell.angle_alpha   90.00
_cell.angle_beta   90.00
_cell.angle_gamma   90.00
#
_symmetry.space_group_name_H-M   'P 1'
#
loop_
_entity.id
_entity.type
_entity.pdbx_description
1 polymer ?
#
loop_
_entity_poly.entity_id
_entity_poly.type
_entity_poly.pdbx_seq_one_letter_code
_entity_poly.pdbx_strand_id
1 'polypeptide(L)'
;MTRRLLCALCACLLPAAASVHAQAAALRLTDDGGHEVALAHTAQRIVALAPHLTELVYAAGAGKLLVAVGRYSDYPADAATKPVISDAFAVNYEVLTTLKPDLVLVWGSGTPERIKSKLRTLGIPVYEIEIRNVAGLADTLRSIGRLAGTEGVAQARAQAITTDWAALKASYAGRKPVRVFFQLWDAPLMTLSGQHLISSAISACGGTNVFAELPTLTATVSWEVAVQRDPELVMTAGSPSEPAKPGRWAEFAQVSATRHAGFGRIDGDLIARSGPRFVDGARELCVAIDRARHGLPQRVVPAAKPASAAH
;
A
#
# COMPACT_ATOMS: atom_id res chain seq x y z
N MET A 1 80.24 44.33 38.48
CA MET A 1 79.18 44.81 37.59
C MET A 1 78.80 43.63 36.67
N THR A 2 77.79 42.87 37.03
CA THR A 2 77.35 41.68 36.30
C THR A 2 75.86 41.70 36.10
N ARG A 3 75.48 41.87 34.82
CA ARG A 3 74.08 42.05 34.38
C ARG A 3 73.54 40.62 33.99
N ARG A 4 72.57 40.11 34.78
CA ARG A 4 71.89 38.87 34.48
C ARG A 4 70.75 39.12 33.50
N LEU A 5 70.80 38.47 32.34
CA LEU A 5 69.69 38.38 31.38
C LEU A 5 68.74 37.27 31.87
N LEU A 6 67.47 37.61 32.10
CA LEU A 6 66.36 36.65 32.25
C LEU A 6 65.77 36.41 30.85
N CYS A 7 65.89 35.18 30.34
CA CYS A 7 65.10 34.72 29.17
C CYS A 7 63.75 34.23 29.69
N ALA A 8 62.66 34.93 29.31
CA ALA A 8 61.30 34.48 29.54
C ALA A 8 60.89 33.51 28.40
N LEU A 9 60.69 32.21 28.70
CA LEU A 9 60.08 31.23 27.81
C LEU A 9 58.55 31.44 27.80
N CYS A 10 58.04 31.99 26.69
CA CYS A 10 56.58 32.06 26.44
C CYS A 10 56.11 30.71 25.82
N ALA A 11 55.55 29.83 26.65
CA ALA A 11 54.92 28.60 26.17
C ALA A 11 53.57 28.93 25.54
N CYS A 12 53.45 28.88 24.22
CA CYS A 12 52.20 28.96 23.48
C CYS A 12 51.41 27.64 23.69
N LEU A 13 50.44 27.68 24.58
CA LEU A 13 49.37 26.64 24.68
C LEU A 13 48.38 26.83 23.53
N LEU A 14 48.48 26.01 22.47
CA LEU A 14 47.47 25.90 21.44
C LEU A 14 46.28 25.11 22.04
N PRO A 15 45.04 25.62 22.02
CA PRO A 15 43.90 24.82 22.38
C PRO A 15 43.64 23.77 21.29
N ALA A 16 43.71 22.51 21.63
CA ALA A 16 43.24 21.41 20.79
C ALA A 16 41.72 21.56 20.63
N ALA A 17 41.26 22.05 19.47
CA ALA A 17 39.85 22.05 19.13
C ALA A 17 39.40 20.58 18.98
N ALA A 18 38.77 20.04 20.00
CA ALA A 18 38.07 18.77 19.93
C ALA A 18 36.90 18.91 18.96
N SER A 19 37.05 18.37 17.75
CA SER A 19 35.98 18.24 16.80
C SER A 19 34.91 17.33 17.38
N VAL A 20 33.87 17.89 17.96
CA VAL A 20 32.66 17.16 18.34
C VAL A 20 32.00 16.72 17.03
N HIS A 21 32.26 15.50 16.61
CA HIS A 21 31.46 14.85 15.58
C HIS A 21 30.08 14.63 16.17
N ALA A 22 29.14 15.53 15.87
CA ALA A 22 27.73 15.29 16.13
C ALA A 22 27.35 14.02 15.36
N GLN A 23 27.26 12.91 16.05
CA GLN A 23 26.76 11.67 15.50
C GLN A 23 25.30 11.93 15.18
N ALA A 24 24.96 12.01 13.87
CA ALA A 24 23.58 12.18 13.45
C ALA A 24 22.74 11.08 14.12
N ALA A 25 21.70 11.50 14.84
CA ALA A 25 20.83 10.55 15.53
C ALA A 25 20.28 9.54 14.50
N ALA A 26 20.45 8.25 14.76
CA ALA A 26 19.92 7.21 13.89
C ALA A 26 18.41 7.42 13.69
N LEU A 27 17.96 7.37 12.44
CA LEU A 27 16.54 7.44 12.11
C LEU A 27 15.86 6.17 12.62
N ARG A 28 14.87 6.30 13.50
CA ARG A 28 14.13 5.18 14.07
C ARG A 28 12.65 5.32 13.78
N LEU A 29 12.03 4.25 13.26
CA LEU A 29 10.59 4.12 13.06
C LEU A 29 10.14 2.72 13.47
N THR A 30 8.93 2.63 14.02
CA THR A 30 8.27 1.34 14.23
C THR A 30 7.47 1.01 12.98
N ASP A 31 7.62 -0.22 12.48
CA ASP A 31 6.87 -0.73 11.34
C ASP A 31 5.49 -1.28 11.74
N ASP A 32 4.66 -1.68 10.77
CA ASP A 32 3.32 -2.22 11.05
C ASP A 32 3.36 -3.64 11.68
N GLY A 33 4.51 -4.31 11.66
CA GLY A 33 4.78 -5.55 12.39
C GLY A 33 5.18 -5.33 13.85
N GLY A 34 5.32 -4.05 14.28
CA GLY A 34 5.74 -3.69 15.63
C GLY A 34 7.26 -3.74 15.86
N HIS A 35 8.08 -3.85 14.82
CA HIS A 35 9.53 -3.88 14.91
C HIS A 35 10.10 -2.46 14.78
N GLU A 36 11.09 -2.14 15.63
CA GLU A 36 11.87 -0.91 15.44
C GLU A 36 12.87 -1.11 14.30
N VAL A 37 12.79 -0.23 13.31
CA VAL A 37 13.73 -0.16 12.18
C VAL A 37 14.60 1.06 12.36
N ALA A 38 15.91 0.85 12.47
CA ALA A 38 16.91 1.89 12.67
C ALA A 38 17.81 1.99 11.44
N LEU A 39 17.94 3.19 10.87
CA LEU A 39 18.85 3.51 9.77
C LEU A 39 19.86 4.55 10.26
N ALA A 40 21.15 4.37 9.91
CA ALA A 40 22.19 5.34 10.23
C ALA A 40 22.02 6.67 9.49
N HIS A 41 21.38 6.64 8.33
CA HIS A 41 21.03 7.76 7.46
C HIS A 41 19.75 7.43 6.70
N THR A 42 19.16 8.38 6.00
CA THR A 42 18.04 8.11 5.10
C THR A 42 18.44 7.09 4.04
N ALA A 43 17.49 6.20 3.71
CA ALA A 43 17.72 5.12 2.75
C ALA A 43 18.12 5.69 1.38
N GLN A 44 19.12 5.08 0.77
CA GLN A 44 19.63 5.42 -0.56
C GLN A 44 19.43 4.29 -1.58
N ARG A 45 19.19 3.07 -1.10
CA ARG A 45 19.05 1.86 -1.91
C ARG A 45 17.87 1.03 -1.40
N ILE A 46 16.69 1.35 -1.92
CA ILE A 46 15.43 0.73 -1.49
C ILE A 46 15.07 -0.44 -2.41
N VAL A 47 14.62 -1.52 -1.81
CA VAL A 47 13.97 -2.64 -2.51
C VAL A 47 12.52 -2.73 -2.05
N ALA A 48 11.58 -2.86 -3.00
CA ALA A 48 10.15 -3.02 -2.71
C ALA A 48 9.69 -4.40 -3.22
N LEU A 49 9.27 -5.30 -2.31
CA LEU A 49 8.97 -6.70 -2.67
C LEU A 49 7.51 -6.93 -3.15
N ALA A 50 6.73 -5.86 -3.33
CA ALA A 50 5.37 -5.96 -3.84
C ALA A 50 5.00 -4.73 -4.70
N PRO A 51 4.08 -4.86 -5.67
CA PRO A 51 3.71 -3.76 -6.58
C PRO A 51 3.23 -2.50 -5.88
N HIS A 52 2.34 -2.61 -4.90
CA HIS A 52 1.83 -1.46 -4.16
C HIS A 52 2.93 -0.75 -3.36
N LEU A 53 3.93 -1.48 -2.84
CA LEU A 53 5.08 -0.88 -2.16
C LEU A 53 5.94 -0.08 -3.13
N THR A 54 6.13 -0.58 -4.35
CA THR A 54 6.80 0.13 -5.43
C THR A 54 6.08 1.45 -5.73
N GLU A 55 4.75 1.41 -5.92
CA GLU A 55 3.94 2.61 -6.15
C GLU A 55 4.04 3.62 -5.00
N LEU A 56 4.04 3.14 -3.75
CA LEU A 56 4.20 3.99 -2.56
C LEU A 56 5.55 4.71 -2.52
N VAL A 57 6.65 4.02 -2.88
CA VAL A 57 7.98 4.63 -2.95
C VAL A 57 8.01 5.74 -3.99
N TYR A 58 7.44 5.52 -5.18
CA TYR A 58 7.34 6.57 -6.20
C TYR A 58 6.46 7.73 -5.73
N ALA A 59 5.31 7.45 -5.14
CA ALA A 59 4.38 8.48 -4.63
C ALA A 59 4.97 9.31 -3.48
N ALA A 60 5.85 8.71 -2.68
CA ALA A 60 6.61 9.40 -1.65
C ALA A 60 7.80 10.23 -2.19
N GLY A 61 8.03 10.24 -3.52
CA GLY A 61 9.14 10.97 -4.15
C GLY A 61 10.49 10.24 -4.12
N ALA A 62 10.51 8.97 -3.70
CA ALA A 62 11.73 8.17 -3.52
C ALA A 62 12.00 7.18 -4.68
N GLY A 63 11.33 7.30 -5.82
CA GLY A 63 11.44 6.36 -6.94
C GLY A 63 12.86 6.18 -7.47
N LYS A 64 13.69 7.23 -7.45
CA LYS A 64 15.11 7.18 -7.87
C LYS A 64 15.97 6.30 -6.96
N LEU A 65 15.53 6.05 -5.73
CA LEU A 65 16.23 5.24 -4.74
C LEU A 65 15.89 3.74 -4.88
N LEU A 66 14.86 3.39 -5.68
CA LEU A 66 14.52 1.99 -5.96
C LEU A 66 15.60 1.34 -6.83
N VAL A 67 16.22 0.29 -6.28
CA VAL A 67 17.25 -0.51 -6.94
C VAL A 67 16.73 -1.85 -7.46
N ALA A 68 15.62 -2.37 -6.91
CA ALA A 68 14.92 -3.54 -7.39
C ALA A 68 13.48 -3.60 -6.86
N VAL A 69 12.65 -4.40 -7.53
CA VAL A 69 11.22 -4.51 -7.27
C VAL A 69 10.74 -5.97 -7.29
N GLY A 70 9.55 -6.21 -6.75
CA GLY A 70 8.84 -7.47 -6.92
C GLY A 70 8.14 -7.54 -8.28
N ARG A 71 7.78 -8.77 -8.69
CA ARG A 71 7.04 -9.03 -9.93
C ARG A 71 5.75 -8.19 -9.99
N TYR A 72 5.33 -7.80 -11.17
CA TYR A 72 4.16 -6.96 -11.46
C TYR A 72 4.28 -5.51 -10.95
N SER A 73 5.47 -5.04 -10.63
CA SER A 73 5.75 -3.63 -10.35
C SER A 73 5.89 -2.85 -11.65
N ASP A 74 4.78 -2.51 -12.27
CA ASP A 74 4.66 -1.92 -13.61
C ASP A 74 4.19 -0.45 -13.61
N TYR A 75 3.92 0.10 -12.43
CA TYR A 75 3.48 1.50 -12.28
C TYR A 75 4.32 2.24 -11.22
N PRO A 76 4.73 3.50 -11.53
CA PRO A 76 4.67 4.17 -12.82
C PRO A 76 5.56 3.46 -13.88
N ALA A 77 5.50 3.87 -15.14
CA ALA A 77 6.23 3.20 -16.22
C ALA A 77 7.73 2.98 -15.94
N ASP A 78 8.39 3.89 -15.22
CA ASP A 78 9.79 3.74 -14.78
C ASP A 78 10.01 2.53 -13.87
N ALA A 79 9.00 2.11 -13.10
CA ALA A 79 9.11 0.93 -12.24
C ALA A 79 9.37 -0.36 -13.05
N ALA A 80 8.79 -0.47 -14.25
CA ALA A 80 8.97 -1.61 -15.14
C ALA A 80 10.42 -1.76 -15.65
N THR A 81 11.25 -0.73 -15.53
CA THR A 81 12.68 -0.76 -15.91
C THR A 81 13.56 -1.33 -14.80
N LYS A 82 13.06 -1.48 -13.58
CA LYS A 82 13.85 -1.94 -12.44
C LYS A 82 14.03 -3.46 -12.47
N PRO A 83 15.16 -3.99 -11.97
CA PRO A 83 15.36 -5.42 -11.81
C PRO A 83 14.25 -6.06 -10.96
N VAL A 84 13.63 -7.12 -11.48
CA VAL A 84 12.64 -7.92 -10.73
C VAL A 84 13.38 -9.02 -9.99
N ILE A 85 13.33 -9.03 -8.65
CA ILE A 85 14.08 -9.96 -7.80
C ILE A 85 13.20 -10.85 -6.93
N SER A 86 11.89 -10.66 -6.95
CA SER A 86 10.97 -11.48 -6.15
C SER A 86 9.64 -11.69 -6.85
N ASP A 87 8.96 -12.75 -6.43
CA ASP A 87 7.51 -12.94 -6.62
C ASP A 87 6.84 -13.12 -5.25
N ALA A 88 5.58 -13.57 -5.24
CA ALA A 88 4.81 -13.76 -3.99
C ALA A 88 5.45 -14.80 -3.04
N PHE A 89 6.30 -15.71 -3.53
CA PHE A 89 6.76 -16.88 -2.79
C PHE A 89 8.27 -16.94 -2.63
N ALA A 90 9.05 -16.24 -3.44
CA ALA A 90 10.50 -16.35 -3.49
C ALA A 90 11.19 -15.01 -3.71
N VAL A 91 12.41 -14.89 -3.19
CA VAL A 91 13.33 -13.76 -3.40
C VAL A 91 14.66 -14.29 -3.88
N ASN A 92 15.23 -13.66 -4.90
CA ASN A 92 16.60 -13.93 -5.34
C ASN A 92 17.58 -13.21 -4.38
N TYR A 93 18.02 -13.93 -3.35
CA TYR A 93 18.89 -13.37 -2.32
C TYR A 93 20.30 -13.06 -2.83
N GLU A 94 20.78 -13.75 -3.85
CA GLU A 94 22.09 -13.48 -4.45
C GLU A 94 22.09 -12.09 -5.11
N VAL A 95 21.09 -11.82 -5.96
CA VAL A 95 20.93 -10.50 -6.57
C VAL A 95 20.66 -9.43 -5.51
N LEU A 96 19.79 -9.73 -4.52
CA LEU A 96 19.49 -8.81 -3.43
C LEU A 96 20.75 -8.36 -2.68
N THR A 97 21.62 -9.31 -2.28
CA THR A 97 22.84 -8.99 -1.53
C THR A 97 23.88 -8.23 -2.40
N THR A 98 23.96 -8.55 -3.69
CA THR A 98 24.78 -7.81 -4.65
C THR A 98 24.34 -6.35 -4.79
N LEU A 99 23.04 -6.10 -4.74
CA LEU A 99 22.46 -4.75 -4.78
C LEU A 99 22.72 -3.94 -3.50
N LYS A 100 23.13 -4.58 -2.40
CA LYS A 100 23.42 -3.93 -1.10
C LYS A 100 22.34 -2.93 -0.69
N PRO A 101 21.06 -3.33 -0.56
CA PRO A 101 20.01 -2.43 -0.13
C PRO A 101 20.23 -2.01 1.33
N ASP A 102 19.94 -0.76 1.63
CA ASP A 102 19.91 -0.24 2.99
C ASP A 102 18.49 -0.21 3.58
N LEU A 103 17.47 -0.54 2.77
CA LEU A 103 16.10 -0.73 3.19
C LEU A 103 15.36 -1.69 2.26
N VAL A 104 14.64 -2.65 2.85
CA VAL A 104 13.70 -3.53 2.12
C VAL A 104 12.30 -3.32 2.67
N LEU A 105 11.37 -2.95 1.79
CA LEU A 105 9.95 -2.85 2.10
C LEU A 105 9.27 -4.19 1.82
N VAL A 106 8.49 -4.67 2.78
CA VAL A 106 7.76 -5.94 2.69
C VAL A 106 6.28 -5.73 3.03
N TRP A 107 5.43 -6.53 2.41
CA TRP A 107 4.00 -6.53 2.72
C TRP A 107 3.71 -7.45 3.92
N GLY A 108 3.07 -6.94 4.97
CA GLY A 108 2.83 -7.63 6.23
C GLY A 108 2.17 -9.00 6.05
N SER A 109 0.95 -9.01 5.52
CA SER A 109 0.18 -10.24 5.32
C SER A 109 0.54 -11.02 4.05
N GLY A 110 1.15 -10.37 3.05
CA GLY A 110 1.44 -10.96 1.75
C GLY A 110 2.86 -11.51 1.59
N THR A 111 3.84 -11.04 2.40
CA THR A 111 5.20 -11.57 2.36
C THR A 111 5.35 -12.69 3.38
N PRO A 112 5.68 -13.94 2.95
CA PRO A 112 5.86 -15.06 3.87
C PRO A 112 6.88 -14.77 4.97
N GLU A 113 6.59 -15.19 6.20
CA GLU A 113 7.45 -14.92 7.37
C GLU A 113 8.88 -15.45 7.20
N ARG A 114 9.05 -16.59 6.52
CA ARG A 114 10.39 -17.11 6.19
C ARG A 114 11.24 -16.13 5.37
N ILE A 115 10.62 -15.32 4.51
CA ILE A 115 11.34 -14.29 3.72
C ILE A 115 11.74 -13.14 4.64
N LYS A 116 10.81 -12.62 5.45
CA LYS A 116 11.07 -11.54 6.41
C LYS A 116 12.18 -11.91 7.39
N SER A 117 12.10 -13.09 7.99
CA SER A 117 13.12 -13.64 8.92
C SER A 117 14.49 -13.80 8.24
N LYS A 118 14.52 -14.29 6.98
CA LYS A 118 15.78 -14.44 6.25
C LYS A 118 16.44 -13.10 5.96
N LEU A 119 15.66 -12.08 5.57
CA LEU A 119 16.17 -10.72 5.35
C LEU A 119 16.79 -10.14 6.63
N ARG A 120 16.10 -10.28 7.78
CA ARG A 120 16.61 -9.85 9.09
C ARG A 120 17.90 -10.59 9.48
N THR A 121 17.98 -11.90 9.23
CA THR A 121 19.19 -12.71 9.47
C THR A 121 20.38 -12.24 8.62
N LEU A 122 20.13 -11.70 7.43
CA LEU A 122 21.15 -11.11 6.57
C LEU A 122 21.59 -9.70 7.03
N GLY A 123 21.02 -9.19 8.12
CA GLY A 123 21.32 -7.85 8.65
C GLY A 123 20.77 -6.71 7.79
N ILE A 124 19.83 -6.99 6.89
CA ILE A 124 19.22 -5.98 6.03
C ILE A 124 18.05 -5.33 6.78
N PRO A 125 17.98 -4.00 6.88
CA PRO A 125 16.82 -3.31 7.46
C PRO A 125 15.53 -3.64 6.68
N VAL A 126 14.53 -4.17 7.38
CA VAL A 126 13.22 -4.55 6.83
C VAL A 126 12.17 -3.64 7.44
N TYR A 127 11.36 -2.99 6.63
CA TYR A 127 10.21 -2.20 7.05
C TYR A 127 8.93 -2.88 6.55
N GLU A 128 8.15 -3.38 7.48
CA GLU A 128 6.90 -4.08 7.21
C GLU A 128 5.74 -3.10 7.09
N ILE A 129 4.90 -3.26 6.06
CA ILE A 129 3.78 -2.38 5.73
C ILE A 129 2.50 -3.19 5.61
N GLU A 130 1.45 -2.78 6.36
CA GLU A 130 0.11 -3.39 6.31
C GLU A 130 -0.98 -2.32 6.31
N ILE A 131 -1.48 -1.96 5.14
CA ILE A 131 -2.45 -0.88 4.97
C ILE A 131 -3.87 -1.42 5.05
N ARG A 132 -4.60 -1.03 6.09
CA ARG A 132 -5.98 -1.47 6.36
C ARG A 132 -7.05 -0.40 6.10
N ASN A 133 -6.63 0.86 6.00
CA ASN A 133 -7.52 2.00 5.73
C ASN A 133 -6.73 3.15 5.12
N VAL A 134 -7.45 4.19 4.65
CA VAL A 134 -6.82 5.33 3.96
C VAL A 134 -5.98 6.20 4.89
N ALA A 135 -6.27 6.24 6.19
CA ALA A 135 -5.39 6.93 7.15
C ALA A 135 -4.03 6.21 7.22
N GLY A 136 -4.03 4.87 7.35
CA GLY A 136 -2.80 4.07 7.31
C GLY A 136 -2.04 4.22 6.00
N LEU A 137 -2.73 4.32 4.85
CA LEU A 137 -2.09 4.62 3.57
C LEU A 137 -1.34 5.96 3.59
N ALA A 138 -1.97 7.00 4.14
CA ALA A 138 -1.35 8.32 4.27
C ALA A 138 -0.16 8.30 5.26
N ASP A 139 -0.27 7.56 6.38
CA ASP A 139 0.80 7.41 7.36
C ASP A 139 1.98 6.61 6.79
N THR A 140 1.71 5.57 5.99
CA THR A 140 2.76 4.82 5.26
C THR A 140 3.54 5.72 4.31
N LEU A 141 2.85 6.60 3.55
CA LEU A 141 3.54 7.57 2.68
C LEU A 141 4.48 8.48 3.48
N ARG A 142 4.01 9.01 4.63
CA ARG A 142 4.84 9.84 5.52
C ARG A 142 6.04 9.06 6.05
N SER A 143 5.84 7.81 6.46
CA SER A 143 6.91 6.93 6.95
C SER A 143 7.96 6.66 5.88
N ILE A 144 7.55 6.34 4.65
CA ILE A 144 8.48 6.17 3.51
C ILE A 144 9.22 7.47 3.24
N GLY A 145 8.53 8.62 3.27
CA GLY A 145 9.16 9.94 3.10
C GLY A 145 10.25 10.20 4.13
N ARG A 146 10.00 9.88 5.41
CA ARG A 146 11.00 10.00 6.49
C ARG A 146 12.18 9.04 6.27
N LEU A 147 11.89 7.78 5.92
CA LEU A 147 12.93 6.77 5.66
C LEU A 147 13.81 7.15 4.47
N ALA A 148 13.26 7.82 3.46
CA ALA A 148 13.93 8.19 2.21
C ALA A 148 14.43 9.65 2.16
N GLY A 149 14.12 10.49 3.15
CA GLY A 149 14.47 11.92 3.13
C GLY A 149 13.66 12.75 2.13
N THR A 150 12.42 12.34 1.85
CA THR A 150 11.51 12.97 0.88
C THR A 150 10.21 13.46 1.53
N GLU A 151 10.27 13.88 2.79
CA GLU A 151 9.12 14.20 3.64
C GLU A 151 8.15 15.19 3.00
N GLY A 152 8.68 16.24 2.33
CA GLY A 152 7.84 17.27 1.72
C GLY A 152 6.91 16.70 0.64
N VAL A 153 7.44 15.84 -0.26
CA VAL A 153 6.67 15.19 -1.32
C VAL A 153 5.67 14.20 -0.72
N ALA A 154 6.14 13.37 0.21
CA ALA A 154 5.33 12.37 0.87
C ALA A 154 4.16 12.98 1.65
N GLN A 155 4.39 14.07 2.39
CA GLN A 155 3.37 14.80 3.14
C GLN A 155 2.31 15.41 2.20
N ALA A 156 2.74 16.05 1.11
CA ALA A 156 1.82 16.62 0.13
C ALA A 156 0.92 15.53 -0.49
N ARG A 157 1.51 14.37 -0.85
CA ARG A 157 0.76 13.25 -1.40
C ARG A 157 -0.20 12.63 -0.39
N ALA A 158 0.23 12.43 0.85
CA ALA A 158 -0.62 11.95 1.94
C ALA A 158 -1.82 12.88 2.19
N GLN A 159 -1.59 14.19 2.18
CA GLN A 159 -2.64 15.19 2.34
C GLN A 159 -3.64 15.14 1.17
N ALA A 160 -3.17 15.04 -0.08
CA ALA A 160 -4.05 14.94 -1.24
C ALA A 160 -4.97 13.71 -1.15
N ILE A 161 -4.41 12.53 -0.82
CA ILE A 161 -5.17 11.29 -0.66
C ILE A 161 -6.24 11.42 0.43
N THR A 162 -5.90 12.02 1.59
CA THR A 162 -6.87 12.19 2.69
C THR A 162 -7.98 13.18 2.33
N THR A 163 -7.66 14.25 1.60
CA THR A 163 -8.64 15.24 1.11
C THR A 163 -9.59 14.60 0.09
N ASP A 164 -9.06 13.89 -0.90
CA ASP A 164 -9.84 13.18 -1.92
C ASP A 164 -10.76 12.12 -1.31
N TRP A 165 -10.26 11.40 -0.31
CA TRP A 165 -11.03 10.41 0.43
C TRP A 165 -12.17 11.05 1.21
N ALA A 166 -11.93 12.16 1.90
CA ALA A 166 -12.96 12.88 2.63
C ALA A 166 -14.06 13.40 1.70
N ALA A 167 -13.69 13.96 0.56
CA ALA A 167 -14.63 14.41 -0.47
C ALA A 167 -15.47 13.24 -1.02
N LEU A 168 -14.83 12.09 -1.32
CA LEU A 168 -15.53 10.89 -1.76
C LEU A 168 -16.56 10.44 -0.73
N LYS A 169 -16.19 10.31 0.53
CA LYS A 169 -17.11 9.94 1.62
C LYS A 169 -18.29 10.90 1.72
N ALA A 170 -18.04 12.20 1.67
CA ALA A 170 -19.09 13.22 1.76
C ALA A 170 -20.10 13.10 0.62
N SER A 171 -19.63 12.75 -0.61
CA SER A 171 -20.50 12.60 -1.79
C SER A 171 -21.51 11.45 -1.69
N TYR A 172 -21.23 10.45 -0.85
CA TYR A 172 -22.08 9.27 -0.68
C TYR A 172 -22.70 9.14 0.72
N ALA A 173 -22.49 10.13 1.59
CA ALA A 173 -23.05 10.14 2.94
C ALA A 173 -24.58 10.13 2.92
N GLY A 174 -25.20 9.38 3.83
CA GLY A 174 -26.65 9.32 4.02
C GLY A 174 -27.43 8.59 2.92
N ARG A 175 -26.76 7.99 1.93
CA ARG A 175 -27.45 7.21 0.88
C ARG A 175 -27.94 5.85 1.43
N LYS A 176 -29.02 5.32 0.83
CA LYS A 176 -29.53 3.99 1.18
C LYS A 176 -28.43 2.94 1.06
N PRO A 177 -28.20 2.12 2.09
CA PRO A 177 -27.17 1.07 2.04
C PRO A 177 -27.44 0.03 0.94
N VAL A 178 -26.35 -0.51 0.37
CA VAL A 178 -26.38 -1.63 -0.59
C VAL A 178 -25.56 -2.77 -0.01
N ARG A 179 -26.12 -3.98 0.05
CA ARG A 179 -25.40 -5.19 0.51
C ARG A 179 -24.42 -5.63 -0.58
N VAL A 180 -23.11 -5.58 -0.26
CA VAL A 180 -22.04 -5.88 -1.20
C VAL A 180 -21.30 -7.14 -0.76
N PHE A 181 -21.15 -8.09 -1.68
CA PHE A 181 -20.20 -9.19 -1.60
C PHE A 181 -19.00 -8.87 -2.48
N PHE A 182 -17.81 -8.77 -1.91
CA PHE A 182 -16.60 -8.62 -2.70
C PHE A 182 -15.91 -9.98 -2.86
N GLN A 183 -15.94 -10.52 -4.06
CA GLN A 183 -15.36 -11.82 -4.38
C GLN A 183 -13.90 -11.67 -4.76
N LEU A 184 -13.02 -12.19 -3.90
CA LEU A 184 -11.57 -12.21 -4.13
C LEU A 184 -11.15 -13.38 -5.03
N TRP A 185 -11.79 -14.54 -4.82
CA TRP A 185 -11.48 -15.78 -5.54
C TRP A 185 -12.74 -16.62 -5.70
N ASP A 186 -12.73 -17.50 -6.69
CA ASP A 186 -13.90 -18.27 -7.11
C ASP A 186 -13.90 -19.70 -6.53
N ALA A 187 -12.76 -20.36 -6.56
CA ALA A 187 -12.61 -21.75 -6.10
C ALA A 187 -11.28 -21.96 -5.36
N PRO A 188 -11.30 -21.95 -4.00
CA PRO A 188 -12.45 -21.80 -3.11
C PRO A 188 -13.04 -20.39 -3.14
N LEU A 189 -14.34 -20.24 -2.82
CA LEU A 189 -14.97 -18.92 -2.74
C LEU A 189 -14.36 -18.14 -1.59
N MET A 190 -13.73 -17.01 -1.90
CA MET A 190 -13.06 -16.17 -0.91
C MET A 190 -13.62 -14.74 -0.94
N THR A 191 -13.70 -14.15 0.24
CA THR A 191 -14.13 -12.76 0.45
C THR A 191 -13.25 -12.06 1.48
N LEU A 192 -13.57 -10.81 1.79
CA LEU A 192 -12.84 -9.95 2.71
C LEU A 192 -13.72 -9.50 3.89
N SER A 193 -13.10 -9.23 5.02
CA SER A 193 -13.75 -8.73 6.24
C SER A 193 -13.88 -7.21 6.25
N GLY A 194 -14.55 -6.69 7.27
CA GLY A 194 -14.64 -5.25 7.54
C GLY A 194 -13.31 -4.55 7.83
N GLN A 195 -12.29 -5.32 8.22
CA GLN A 195 -10.94 -4.79 8.49
C GLN A 195 -10.08 -4.60 7.23
N HIS A 196 -10.54 -5.07 6.08
CA HIS A 196 -9.80 -4.94 4.83
C HIS A 196 -9.97 -3.54 4.23
N LEU A 197 -8.92 -3.00 3.59
CA LEU A 197 -8.95 -1.67 2.97
C LEU A 197 -10.12 -1.49 1.99
N ILE A 198 -10.44 -2.50 1.18
CA ILE A 198 -11.59 -2.46 0.24
C ILE A 198 -12.92 -2.29 0.98
N SER A 199 -13.07 -2.85 2.19
CA SER A 199 -14.30 -2.66 2.99
C SER A 199 -14.45 -1.22 3.44
N SER A 200 -13.36 -0.49 3.66
CA SER A 200 -13.44 0.95 3.92
C SER A 200 -14.01 1.70 2.72
N ALA A 201 -13.67 1.28 1.49
CA ALA A 201 -14.26 1.86 0.28
C ALA A 201 -15.74 1.50 0.11
N ILE A 202 -16.12 0.24 0.36
CA ILE A 202 -17.54 -0.17 0.37
C ILE A 202 -18.35 0.75 1.31
N SER A 203 -17.89 0.92 2.54
CA SER A 203 -18.53 1.77 3.54
C SER A 203 -18.57 3.25 3.14
N ALA A 204 -17.47 3.77 2.59
CA ALA A 204 -17.39 5.16 2.11
C ALA A 204 -18.41 5.46 1.01
N CYS A 205 -18.75 4.46 0.20
CA CYS A 205 -19.74 4.56 -0.89
C CYS A 205 -21.19 4.28 -0.43
N GLY A 206 -21.42 4.14 0.87
CA GLY A 206 -22.74 3.78 1.42
C GLY A 206 -23.13 2.34 1.10
N GLY A 207 -22.15 1.43 0.96
CA GLY A 207 -22.37 -0.01 0.91
C GLY A 207 -22.19 -0.66 2.28
N THR A 208 -22.67 -1.88 2.42
CA THR A 208 -22.43 -2.76 3.57
C THR A 208 -21.77 -4.04 3.09
N ASN A 209 -20.56 -4.32 3.55
CA ASN A 209 -19.94 -5.60 3.30
C ASN A 209 -20.69 -6.69 4.06
N VAL A 210 -21.24 -7.68 3.33
CA VAL A 210 -22.06 -8.74 3.92
C VAL A 210 -21.26 -9.72 4.79
N PHE A 211 -19.93 -9.61 4.82
CA PHE A 211 -19.02 -10.39 5.63
C PHE A 211 -18.10 -9.51 6.51
N ALA A 212 -18.57 -8.33 6.91
CA ALA A 212 -17.78 -7.39 7.71
C ALA A 212 -17.31 -7.95 9.05
N GLU A 213 -18.03 -8.91 9.63
CA GLU A 213 -17.78 -9.50 10.95
C GLU A 213 -16.66 -10.56 10.97
N LEU A 214 -16.14 -10.98 9.82
CA LEU A 214 -15.08 -12.00 9.77
C LEU A 214 -13.84 -11.56 10.55
N PRO A 215 -13.20 -12.46 11.32
CA PRO A 215 -12.09 -12.09 12.20
C PRO A 215 -10.75 -11.89 11.48
N THR A 216 -10.61 -12.45 10.26
CA THR A 216 -9.38 -12.38 9.44
C THR A 216 -9.60 -11.43 8.26
N LEU A 217 -8.54 -10.82 7.72
CA LEU A 217 -8.65 -9.89 6.58
C LEU A 217 -9.37 -10.50 5.39
N THR A 218 -9.09 -11.76 5.11
CA THR A 218 -9.74 -12.55 4.05
C THR A 218 -10.12 -13.93 4.59
N ALA A 219 -11.17 -14.53 4.05
CA ALA A 219 -11.61 -15.87 4.45
C ALA A 219 -12.24 -16.63 3.28
N THR A 220 -12.11 -17.94 3.33
CA THR A 220 -12.93 -18.85 2.54
C THR A 220 -14.31 -18.98 3.18
N VAL A 221 -15.36 -18.86 2.37
CA VAL A 221 -16.75 -19.00 2.80
C VAL A 221 -17.46 -20.05 1.95
N SER A 222 -18.50 -20.66 2.50
CA SER A 222 -19.32 -21.58 1.70
C SER A 222 -20.32 -20.81 0.82
N TRP A 223 -20.71 -21.42 -0.29
CA TRP A 223 -21.73 -20.85 -1.17
C TRP A 223 -23.07 -20.67 -0.47
N GLU A 224 -23.46 -21.63 0.40
CA GLU A 224 -24.69 -21.59 1.16
C GLU A 224 -24.76 -20.33 2.05
N VAL A 225 -23.69 -20.05 2.79
CA VAL A 225 -23.60 -18.85 3.63
C VAL A 225 -23.59 -17.58 2.78
N ALA A 226 -22.84 -17.57 1.67
CA ALA A 226 -22.79 -16.40 0.79
C ALA A 226 -24.16 -16.09 0.17
N VAL A 227 -24.91 -17.10 -0.26
CA VAL A 227 -26.28 -16.99 -0.77
C VAL A 227 -27.26 -16.49 0.32
N GLN A 228 -27.13 -17.02 1.54
CA GLN A 228 -27.97 -16.62 2.68
C GLN A 228 -27.80 -15.14 3.05
N ARG A 229 -26.62 -14.55 2.80
CA ARG A 229 -26.35 -13.11 3.00
C ARG A 229 -27.09 -12.21 1.99
N ASP A 230 -27.64 -12.77 0.94
CA ASP A 230 -28.42 -12.11 -0.12
C ASP A 230 -27.78 -10.78 -0.60
N PRO A 231 -26.58 -10.79 -1.19
CA PRO A 231 -25.97 -9.56 -1.69
C PRO A 231 -26.79 -8.95 -2.83
N GLU A 232 -26.88 -7.62 -2.86
CA GLU A 232 -27.47 -6.85 -3.96
C GLU A 232 -26.45 -6.57 -5.06
N LEU A 233 -25.17 -6.59 -4.69
CA LEU A 233 -24.06 -6.37 -5.59
C LEU A 233 -22.93 -7.35 -5.28
N VAL A 234 -22.49 -8.09 -6.29
CA VAL A 234 -21.25 -8.90 -6.26
C VAL A 234 -20.20 -8.19 -7.07
N MET A 235 -19.08 -7.85 -6.42
CA MET A 235 -17.94 -7.16 -7.03
C MET A 235 -16.74 -8.10 -7.15
N THR A 236 -16.03 -8.02 -8.26
CA THR A 236 -14.74 -8.68 -8.48
C THR A 236 -13.68 -7.66 -8.87
N ALA A 237 -12.41 -7.95 -8.57
CA ALA A 237 -11.28 -7.21 -9.12
C ALA A 237 -10.72 -7.95 -10.35
N GLY A 238 -10.25 -7.22 -11.35
CA GLY A 238 -9.66 -7.82 -12.55
C GLY A 238 -9.41 -6.80 -13.65
N SER A 239 -9.16 -7.27 -14.88
CA SER A 239 -8.97 -6.38 -16.02
C SER A 239 -10.24 -5.59 -16.30
N PRO A 240 -10.16 -4.25 -16.44
CA PRO A 240 -11.32 -3.43 -16.77
C PRO A 240 -11.88 -3.70 -18.18
N SER A 241 -11.10 -4.32 -19.07
CA SER A 241 -11.54 -4.71 -20.41
C SER A 241 -12.44 -5.95 -20.42
N GLU A 242 -12.49 -6.70 -19.33
CA GLU A 242 -13.31 -7.88 -19.22
C GLU A 242 -14.64 -7.56 -18.52
N PRO A 243 -15.79 -7.94 -19.10
CA PRO A 243 -17.07 -7.75 -18.43
C PRO A 243 -17.18 -8.60 -17.16
N ALA A 244 -17.88 -8.08 -16.15
CA ALA A 244 -18.25 -8.88 -15.01
C ALA A 244 -19.18 -10.01 -15.44
N LYS A 245 -18.91 -11.20 -14.93
CA LYS A 245 -19.73 -12.41 -15.20
C LYS A 245 -20.32 -12.88 -13.87
N PRO A 246 -21.58 -13.36 -13.86
CA PRO A 246 -22.17 -13.89 -12.64
C PRO A 246 -21.48 -15.18 -12.15
N GLY A 247 -20.80 -15.94 -13.05
CA GLY A 247 -20.19 -17.21 -12.69
C GLY A 247 -21.21 -18.14 -12.04
N ARG A 248 -20.82 -18.80 -10.95
CA ARG A 248 -21.72 -19.72 -10.22
C ARG A 248 -22.90 -19.02 -9.54
N TRP A 249 -22.87 -17.71 -9.33
CA TRP A 249 -24.02 -16.96 -8.79
C TRP A 249 -25.27 -17.12 -9.66
N ALA A 250 -25.12 -17.37 -10.96
CA ALA A 250 -26.24 -17.59 -11.88
C ALA A 250 -27.13 -18.79 -11.49
N GLU A 251 -26.60 -19.75 -10.72
CA GLU A 251 -27.33 -20.91 -10.23
C GLU A 251 -28.33 -20.54 -9.11
N PHE A 252 -28.20 -19.38 -8.49
CA PHE A 252 -28.95 -18.95 -7.33
C PHE A 252 -29.93 -17.81 -7.68
N ALA A 253 -31.01 -18.15 -8.39
CA ALA A 253 -32.03 -17.18 -8.86
C ALA A 253 -32.69 -16.37 -7.74
N GLN A 254 -32.68 -16.86 -6.49
CA GLN A 254 -33.24 -16.17 -5.31
C GLN A 254 -32.35 -15.01 -4.81
N VAL A 255 -31.05 -14.95 -5.18
CA VAL A 255 -30.13 -13.91 -4.74
C VAL A 255 -30.45 -12.58 -5.43
N SER A 256 -30.48 -11.49 -4.66
CA SER A 256 -30.80 -10.16 -5.17
C SER A 256 -29.89 -9.73 -6.31
N ALA A 257 -28.57 -9.98 -6.22
CA ALA A 257 -27.63 -9.69 -7.30
C ALA A 257 -27.97 -10.45 -8.60
N THR A 258 -28.43 -11.69 -8.49
CA THR A 258 -28.82 -12.50 -9.67
C THR A 258 -30.08 -11.93 -10.32
N ARG A 259 -31.09 -11.58 -9.51
CA ARG A 259 -32.35 -11.01 -10.02
C ARG A 259 -32.19 -9.66 -10.72
N HIS A 260 -31.22 -8.85 -10.28
CA HIS A 260 -31.06 -7.47 -10.76
C HIS A 260 -29.77 -7.24 -11.55
N ALA A 261 -29.12 -8.30 -12.01
CA ALA A 261 -27.82 -8.24 -12.71
C ALA A 261 -26.76 -7.38 -11.98
N GLY A 262 -26.73 -7.51 -10.65
CA GLY A 262 -25.83 -6.80 -9.76
C GLY A 262 -24.44 -7.43 -9.70
N PHE A 263 -23.78 -7.57 -10.87
CA PHE A 263 -22.42 -8.11 -10.99
C PHE A 263 -21.50 -7.05 -11.57
N GLY A 264 -20.52 -6.60 -10.79
CA GLY A 264 -19.58 -5.57 -11.19
C GLY A 264 -18.14 -6.07 -11.19
N ARG A 265 -17.33 -5.46 -12.04
CA ARG A 265 -15.87 -5.64 -12.04
C ARG A 265 -15.22 -4.27 -11.96
N ILE A 266 -14.13 -4.20 -11.22
CA ILE A 266 -13.34 -3.00 -11.01
C ILE A 266 -11.88 -3.30 -11.36
N ASP A 267 -11.15 -2.27 -11.80
CA ASP A 267 -9.73 -2.41 -12.10
C ASP A 267 -8.97 -2.93 -10.87
N GLY A 268 -8.39 -4.14 -11.01
CA GLY A 268 -7.64 -4.80 -9.96
C GLY A 268 -6.39 -4.01 -9.55
N ASP A 269 -5.76 -3.31 -10.47
CA ASP A 269 -4.57 -2.51 -10.18
C ASP A 269 -4.88 -1.27 -9.35
N LEU A 270 -6.13 -0.79 -9.39
CA LEU A 270 -6.56 0.34 -8.57
C LEU A 270 -7.05 -0.10 -7.20
N ILE A 271 -7.87 -1.16 -7.13
CA ILE A 271 -8.57 -1.51 -5.90
C ILE A 271 -7.87 -2.59 -5.05
N ALA A 272 -7.18 -3.55 -5.69
CA ALA A 272 -6.52 -4.64 -4.98
C ALA A 272 -5.08 -4.31 -4.57
N ARG A 273 -4.47 -3.30 -5.18
CA ARG A 273 -3.19 -2.74 -4.72
C ARG A 273 -3.47 -1.71 -3.64
N SER A 274 -3.05 -1.98 -2.39
CA SER A 274 -3.16 -1.04 -1.27
C SER A 274 -2.18 0.14 -1.43
N GLY A 275 -2.29 0.86 -2.55
CA GLY A 275 -1.35 1.88 -2.99
C GLY A 275 -1.98 3.26 -3.20
N PRO A 276 -1.19 4.22 -3.71
CA PRO A 276 -1.62 5.62 -3.85
C PRO A 276 -2.75 5.85 -4.85
N ARG A 277 -3.08 4.85 -5.69
CA ARG A 277 -4.20 4.88 -6.65
C ARG A 277 -5.51 4.30 -6.08
N PHE A 278 -5.50 3.83 -4.82
CA PHE A 278 -6.66 3.18 -4.20
C PHE A 278 -7.92 4.06 -4.21
N VAL A 279 -7.78 5.37 -4.04
CA VAL A 279 -8.95 6.29 -4.04
C VAL A 279 -9.62 6.34 -5.41
N ASP A 280 -8.87 6.16 -6.51
CA ASP A 280 -9.44 6.08 -7.86
C ASP A 280 -10.27 4.79 -8.02
N GLY A 281 -9.73 3.65 -7.56
CA GLY A 281 -10.49 2.41 -7.48
C GLY A 281 -11.74 2.51 -6.59
N ALA A 282 -11.64 3.22 -5.47
CA ALA A 282 -12.80 3.49 -4.61
C ALA A 282 -13.88 4.33 -5.32
N ARG A 283 -13.51 5.30 -6.17
CA ARG A 283 -14.47 6.05 -6.99
C ARG A 283 -15.24 5.14 -7.96
N GLU A 284 -14.54 4.20 -8.61
CA GLU A 284 -15.18 3.20 -9.47
C GLU A 284 -16.16 2.31 -8.68
N LEU A 285 -15.74 1.86 -7.50
CA LEU A 285 -16.59 1.08 -6.60
C LEU A 285 -17.83 1.86 -6.17
N CYS A 286 -17.69 3.14 -5.84
CA CYS A 286 -18.82 3.99 -5.49
C CYS A 286 -19.84 4.09 -6.64
N VAL A 287 -19.38 4.23 -7.88
CA VAL A 287 -20.26 4.24 -9.06
C VAL A 287 -21.00 2.91 -9.18
N ALA A 288 -20.32 1.78 -8.99
CA ALA A 288 -20.96 0.46 -9.06
C ALA A 288 -22.01 0.28 -7.96
N ILE A 289 -21.71 0.68 -6.73
CA ILE A 289 -22.66 0.62 -5.60
C ILE A 289 -23.87 1.54 -5.85
N ASP A 290 -23.66 2.73 -6.40
CA ASP A 290 -24.74 3.67 -6.70
C ASP A 290 -25.65 3.15 -7.81
N ARG A 291 -25.11 2.51 -8.82
CA ARG A 291 -25.90 1.85 -9.88
C ARG A 291 -26.76 0.72 -9.29
N ALA A 292 -26.20 -0.12 -8.43
CA ALA A 292 -26.95 -1.19 -7.75
C ALA A 292 -28.09 -0.59 -6.88
N ARG A 293 -27.83 0.52 -6.18
CA ARG A 293 -28.82 1.24 -5.35
C ARG A 293 -30.04 1.66 -6.14
N HIS A 294 -29.84 1.99 -7.42
CA HIS A 294 -30.92 2.44 -8.34
C HIS A 294 -31.45 1.32 -9.24
N GLY A 295 -31.04 0.05 -9.00
CA GLY A 295 -31.46 -1.08 -9.84
C GLY A 295 -30.94 -1.02 -11.29
N LEU A 296 -29.87 -0.26 -11.53
CA LEU A 296 -29.28 -0.11 -12.86
C LEU A 296 -28.25 -1.22 -13.12
N PRO A 297 -28.19 -1.78 -14.33
CA PRO A 297 -27.19 -2.78 -14.68
C PRO A 297 -25.79 -2.23 -14.57
N GLN A 298 -24.82 -3.06 -14.15
CA GLN A 298 -23.43 -2.64 -14.04
C GLN A 298 -22.85 -2.35 -15.43
N ARG A 299 -21.97 -1.37 -15.53
CA ARG A 299 -21.22 -1.04 -16.75
C ARG A 299 -19.81 -1.59 -16.64
N VAL A 300 -19.21 -1.99 -17.76
CA VAL A 300 -17.77 -2.07 -17.87
C VAL A 300 -17.27 -0.62 -17.78
N VAL A 301 -16.55 -0.28 -16.73
CA VAL A 301 -15.93 1.04 -16.60
C VAL A 301 -14.69 1.00 -17.49
N PRO A 302 -14.57 1.86 -18.53
CA PRO A 302 -13.33 1.98 -19.27
C PRO A 302 -12.24 2.41 -18.30
N ALA A 303 -11.05 1.81 -18.40
CA ALA A 303 -9.89 2.21 -17.61
C ALA A 303 -9.75 3.74 -17.66
N ALA A 304 -9.76 4.40 -16.51
CA ALA A 304 -9.50 5.83 -16.45
C ALA A 304 -8.11 6.05 -17.05
N LYS A 305 -8.03 6.90 -18.08
CA LYS A 305 -6.73 7.34 -18.59
C LYS A 305 -5.92 7.85 -17.42
N PRO A 306 -4.68 7.37 -17.20
CA PRO A 306 -3.86 7.89 -16.12
C PRO A 306 -3.81 9.40 -16.26
N ALA A 307 -4.13 10.11 -15.18
CA ALA A 307 -3.93 11.55 -15.13
C ALA A 307 -2.46 11.78 -15.50
N SER A 308 -2.25 12.53 -16.57
CA SER A 308 -0.93 12.92 -17.04
C SER A 308 -0.17 13.45 -15.82
N ALA A 309 0.91 12.77 -15.44
CA ALA A 309 1.81 13.29 -14.43
C ALA A 309 2.27 14.66 -14.91
N ALA A 310 1.76 15.71 -14.27
CA ALA A 310 2.32 17.04 -14.41
C ALA A 310 3.76 16.96 -13.89
N HIS A 311 4.69 17.30 -14.75
CA HIS A 311 6.13 17.31 -14.55
C HIS A 311 6.55 18.22 -13.39
#